data_2f9497c49dd97f5801075ed1d178ede1
#
_entry.id   2f9497c49dd97f5801075ed1d178ede1
#
_cell.length_a   1.000
_cell.length_b   1.000
_cell.length_c   1.000
_cell.angle_alpha   90.00
_cell.angle_beta   90.00
_cell.angle_gamma   90.00
#
_symmetry.space_group_name_H-M   'P 1'
#
loop_
_entity.id
_entity.type
_entity.pdbx_description
1 polymer ?
#
loop_
_entity_poly.entity_id
_entity_poly.type
_entity_poly.pdbx_seq_one_letter_code
_entity_poly.pdbx_strand_id
1 'polypeptide(L)'
;LEYISNTTNFIELKNGYDFTDSKAEDYMLKYGRIIEIQLALIVTGNDLPNVVATIIKNKPYRSIKIYGYIASSQWGVPETILYVYIGSDGLIHINKPSTYTDDLTNKHISINAVYLS
;
A
#
# COMPACT_ATOMS: atom_id res chain seq x y z
N LEU A 1 19.50 -7.25 9.69
CA LEU A 1 18.81 -6.49 8.66
C LEU A 1 18.45 -7.39 7.48
N GLU A 2 17.18 -7.46 7.15
CA GLU A 2 16.69 -8.22 6.00
C GLU A 2 15.99 -7.28 5.03
N TYR A 3 16.37 -7.33 3.75
CA TYR A 3 15.76 -6.55 2.68
C TYR A 3 15.10 -7.48 1.67
N ILE A 4 13.79 -7.32 1.47
CA ILE A 4 13.01 -8.14 0.55
C ILE A 4 12.52 -7.24 -0.59
N SER A 5 13.07 -7.41 -1.78
CA SER A 5 12.71 -6.62 -2.97
C SER A 5 11.67 -7.29 -3.84
N ASN A 6 11.48 -8.60 -3.72
CA ASN A 6 10.45 -9.31 -4.47
C ASN A 6 9.10 -9.16 -3.76
N THR A 7 8.23 -8.33 -4.33
CA THR A 7 6.94 -7.98 -3.72
C THR A 7 6.04 -9.18 -3.49
N THR A 8 6.10 -10.20 -4.35
CA THR A 8 5.29 -11.40 -4.19
C THR A 8 5.65 -12.23 -2.95
N ASN A 9 6.83 -11.98 -2.35
CA ASN A 9 7.24 -12.66 -1.13
C ASN A 9 6.62 -12.05 0.13
N PHE A 10 6.05 -10.84 0.06
CA PHE A 10 5.48 -10.21 1.25
C PHE A 10 4.10 -9.58 1.04
N ILE A 11 3.65 -9.44 -0.21
CA ILE A 11 2.35 -8.83 -0.54
C ILE A 11 1.57 -9.72 -1.50
N GLU A 12 0.27 -9.86 -1.23
CA GLU A 12 -0.70 -10.45 -2.14
C GLU A 12 -1.74 -9.38 -2.47
N LEU A 13 -1.80 -8.96 -3.74
CA LEU A 13 -2.73 -7.92 -4.19
C LEU A 13 -4.15 -8.45 -4.29
N LYS A 14 -5.12 -7.58 -4.00
CA LYS A 14 -6.52 -7.84 -4.25
C LYS A 14 -6.90 -7.40 -5.67
N ASN A 15 -8.02 -7.93 -6.15
CA ASN A 15 -8.55 -7.64 -7.48
C ASN A 15 -8.79 -6.13 -7.65
N GLY A 16 -8.40 -5.58 -8.78
CA GLY A 16 -8.54 -4.16 -9.07
C GLY A 16 -7.30 -3.32 -8.75
N TYR A 17 -6.22 -3.96 -8.28
CA TYR A 17 -4.95 -3.31 -7.96
C TYR A 17 -3.81 -4.08 -8.60
N ASP A 18 -2.79 -3.35 -9.04
CA ASP A 18 -1.58 -3.94 -9.61
C ASP A 18 -0.36 -3.15 -9.17
N PHE A 19 0.82 -3.77 -9.28
CA PHE A 19 2.07 -3.07 -9.06
C PHE A 19 2.34 -2.12 -10.23
N THR A 20 2.99 -0.99 -9.95
CA THR A 20 3.46 -0.09 -11.00
C THR A 20 4.60 -0.76 -11.78
N ASP A 21 4.92 -0.22 -12.96
CA ASP A 21 5.99 -0.77 -13.79
C ASP A 21 7.35 -0.73 -13.09
N SER A 22 7.56 0.21 -12.18
CA SER A 22 8.81 0.34 -11.42
C SER A 22 8.74 -0.38 -10.07
N LYS A 23 8.51 -1.68 -10.09
CA LYS A 23 8.47 -2.52 -8.86
C LYS A 23 9.76 -2.46 -8.05
N ALA A 24 10.85 -2.01 -8.64
CA ALA A 24 12.13 -1.91 -7.95
C ALA A 24 12.09 -0.93 -6.76
N GLU A 25 11.10 -0.04 -6.73
CA GLU A 25 10.88 0.88 -5.60
C GLU A 25 10.14 0.23 -4.44
N ASP A 26 9.50 -0.93 -4.67
CA ASP A 26 8.73 -1.62 -3.63
C ASP A 26 9.66 -2.54 -2.85
N TYR A 27 9.52 -2.54 -1.53
CA TYR A 27 10.35 -3.39 -0.66
C TYR A 27 9.72 -3.59 0.71
N MET A 28 10.19 -4.63 1.39
CA MET A 28 10.04 -4.80 2.83
C MET A 28 11.42 -4.83 3.47
N LEU A 29 11.63 -3.99 4.46
CA LEU A 29 12.86 -3.93 5.22
C LEU A 29 12.56 -4.37 6.65
N LYS A 30 13.35 -5.31 7.17
CA LYS A 30 13.21 -5.82 8.53
C LYS A 30 14.47 -5.55 9.32
N TYR A 31 14.32 -4.88 10.45
CA TYR A 31 15.38 -4.68 11.43
C TYR A 31 14.85 -5.08 12.80
N GLY A 32 15.19 -6.28 13.25
CA GLY A 32 14.58 -6.84 14.45
C GLY A 32 13.07 -6.97 14.29
N ARG A 33 12.31 -6.30 15.15
CA ARG A 33 10.85 -6.25 15.06
C ARG A 33 10.33 -5.07 14.23
N ILE A 34 11.22 -4.16 13.84
CA ILE A 34 10.83 -2.99 13.05
C ILE A 34 10.73 -3.39 11.59
N ILE A 35 9.57 -3.12 10.99
CA ILE A 35 9.30 -3.40 9.58
C ILE A 35 9.00 -2.08 8.89
N GLU A 36 9.62 -1.88 7.73
CA GLU A 36 9.23 -0.82 6.79
C GLU A 36 8.75 -1.45 5.50
N ILE A 37 7.62 -0.98 4.98
CA ILE A 37 7.09 -1.39 3.69
C ILE A 37 6.95 -0.15 2.81
N GLN A 38 7.43 -0.26 1.57
CA GLN A 38 7.19 0.71 0.51
C GLN A 38 6.40 0.03 -0.59
N LEU A 39 5.25 0.59 -0.94
CA LEU A 39 4.38 0.08 -2.00
C LEU A 39 3.96 1.21 -2.94
N ALA A 40 4.06 0.94 -4.24
CA ALA A 40 3.52 1.79 -5.28
C ALA A 40 2.58 0.93 -6.15
N LEU A 41 1.31 1.26 -6.12
CA LEU A 41 0.26 0.48 -6.79
C LEU A 41 -0.47 1.35 -7.81
N ILE A 42 -1.06 0.70 -8.81
CA ILE A 42 -1.98 1.34 -9.75
C ILE A 42 -3.36 0.70 -9.58
N VAL A 43 -4.38 1.53 -9.64
CA VAL A 43 -5.78 1.09 -9.58
C VAL A 43 -6.23 0.73 -10.99
N THR A 44 -6.63 -0.53 -11.20
CA THR A 44 -7.01 -1.05 -12.51
C THR A 44 -8.51 -1.36 -12.63
N GLY A 45 -9.24 -1.41 -11.50
CA GLY A 45 -10.66 -1.72 -11.50
C GLY A 45 -11.54 -0.53 -11.20
N ASN A 46 -12.83 -0.62 -11.53
CA ASN A 46 -13.81 0.44 -11.28
C ASN A 46 -14.60 0.22 -10.00
N ASP A 47 -14.91 -1.03 -9.68
CA ASP A 47 -15.71 -1.40 -8.51
C ASP A 47 -14.78 -2.08 -7.51
N LEU A 48 -14.14 -1.26 -6.69
CA LEU A 48 -13.01 -1.70 -5.90
C LEU A 48 -13.41 -2.05 -4.48
N PRO A 49 -12.89 -3.16 -3.94
CA PRO A 49 -12.94 -3.39 -2.50
C PRO A 49 -12.05 -2.36 -1.80
N ASN A 50 -12.39 -2.03 -0.56
CA ASN A 50 -11.58 -1.14 0.27
C ASN A 50 -10.25 -1.78 0.71
N VAL A 51 -10.08 -3.07 0.52
CA VAL A 51 -8.85 -3.80 0.81
C VAL A 51 -8.04 -3.90 -0.47
N VAL A 52 -6.83 -3.36 -0.45
CA VAL A 52 -5.96 -3.34 -1.63
C VAL A 52 -5.02 -4.53 -1.70
N ALA A 53 -4.60 -5.04 -0.54
CA ALA A 53 -3.62 -6.10 -0.47
C ALA A 53 -3.62 -6.76 0.90
N THR A 54 -2.95 -7.90 0.99
CA THR A 54 -2.63 -8.56 2.25
C THR A 54 -1.11 -8.63 2.40
N ILE A 55 -0.61 -8.20 3.55
CA ILE A 55 0.77 -8.47 3.95
C ILE A 55 0.83 -9.92 4.39
N ILE A 56 1.63 -10.75 3.73
CA ILE A 56 1.70 -12.19 4.01
C ILE A 56 2.94 -12.58 4.81
N LYS A 57 3.85 -11.65 5.07
CA LYS A 57 5.08 -11.89 5.83
C LYS A 57 5.35 -10.70 6.75
N ASN A 58 5.72 -10.97 7.99
CA ASN A 58 6.02 -9.94 9.00
C ASN A 58 4.85 -8.98 9.19
N LYS A 59 3.69 -9.54 9.50
CA LYS A 59 2.46 -8.75 9.74
C LYS A 59 2.60 -7.85 10.96
N PRO A 60 1.87 -6.73 11.03
CA PRO A 60 1.89 -5.87 12.21
C PRO A 60 1.47 -6.62 13.47
N TYR A 61 2.17 -6.38 14.57
CA TYR A 61 1.78 -6.89 15.88
C TYR A 61 0.42 -6.34 16.31
N ARG A 62 0.19 -5.05 16.00
CA ARG A 62 -1.08 -4.36 16.24
C ARG A 62 -1.48 -3.61 14.98
N SER A 63 -2.79 -3.39 14.83
CA SER A 63 -3.27 -2.54 13.74
C SER A 63 -2.69 -1.14 13.82
N ILE A 64 -2.42 -0.56 12.66
CA ILE A 64 -1.90 0.80 12.54
C ILE A 64 -2.75 1.62 11.58
N LYS A 65 -2.78 2.93 11.82
CA LYS A 65 -3.39 3.92 10.94
C LYS A 65 -2.30 4.85 10.44
N ILE A 66 -2.22 5.01 9.14
CA ILE A 66 -1.24 5.88 8.49
C ILE A 66 -1.90 6.63 7.34
N TYR A 67 -1.12 7.48 6.66
CA TYR A 67 -1.55 8.13 5.44
C TYR A 67 -0.72 7.61 4.28
N GLY A 68 -1.39 7.41 3.13
CA GLY A 68 -0.75 7.25 1.84
C GLY A 68 -1.11 8.44 0.95
N TYR A 69 -0.85 8.31 -0.35
CA TYR A 69 -1.10 9.37 -1.32
C TYR A 69 -1.75 8.80 -2.57
N ILE A 70 -2.60 9.63 -3.20
CA ILE A 70 -3.16 9.36 -4.52
C ILE A 70 -2.56 10.38 -5.48
N ALA A 71 -2.09 9.93 -6.65
CA ALA A 71 -1.55 10.78 -7.69
C ALA A 71 -1.96 10.26 -9.09
N SER A 72 -1.84 11.11 -10.11
CA SER A 72 -2.16 10.70 -11.49
C SER A 72 -1.06 9.86 -12.11
N SER A 73 0.15 9.90 -11.58
CA SER A 73 1.30 9.11 -12.04
C SER A 73 2.16 8.72 -10.85
N GLN A 74 3.01 7.70 -11.04
CA GLN A 74 3.87 7.19 -9.98
C GLN A 74 4.76 8.27 -9.34
N TRP A 75 5.29 9.17 -10.16
CA TRP A 75 6.19 10.22 -9.70
C TRP A 75 5.51 11.59 -9.68
N GLY A 76 4.18 11.61 -9.84
CA GLY A 76 3.42 12.84 -9.88
C GLY A 76 3.24 13.48 -8.50
N VAL A 77 2.85 14.76 -8.52
CA VAL A 77 2.49 15.46 -7.29
C VAL A 77 1.24 14.79 -6.71
N PRO A 78 1.21 14.51 -5.41
CA PRO A 78 0.01 13.94 -4.78
C PRO A 78 -1.20 14.85 -4.97
N GLU A 79 -2.32 14.26 -5.42
CA GLU A 79 -3.59 14.96 -5.55
C GLU A 79 -4.29 15.08 -4.21
N THR A 80 -4.18 14.04 -3.37
CA THR A 80 -4.76 14.02 -2.05
C THR A 80 -4.06 12.99 -1.17
N ILE A 81 -4.29 13.09 0.13
CA ILE A 81 -3.92 12.02 1.05
C ILE A 81 -4.92 10.88 0.92
N LEU A 82 -4.48 9.71 1.34
CA LEU A 82 -5.27 8.49 1.43
C LEU A 82 -5.19 7.97 2.86
N TYR A 83 -6.33 7.68 3.46
CA TYR A 83 -6.33 7.04 4.78
C TYR A 83 -6.02 5.56 4.60
N VAL A 84 -5.08 5.04 5.38
CA VAL A 84 -4.65 3.64 5.31
C VAL A 84 -4.73 3.02 6.70
N TYR A 85 -5.38 1.87 6.77
CA TYR A 85 -5.45 1.06 7.98
C TYR A 85 -4.87 -0.31 7.67
N ILE A 86 -3.89 -0.74 8.44
CA ILE A 86 -3.29 -2.07 8.28
C ILE A 86 -3.60 -2.88 9.54
N GLY A 87 -4.36 -3.94 9.37
CA GLY A 87 -4.72 -4.82 10.47
C GLY A 87 -3.59 -5.76 10.88
N SER A 88 -3.69 -6.32 12.08
CA SER A 88 -2.76 -7.35 12.52
C SER A 88 -2.91 -8.66 11.72
N ASP A 89 -3.99 -8.80 10.98
CA ASP A 89 -4.19 -9.88 10.00
C ASP A 89 -3.44 -9.64 8.67
N GLY A 90 -2.82 -8.47 8.51
CA GLY A 90 -2.09 -8.07 7.32
C GLY A 90 -2.93 -7.38 6.26
N LEU A 91 -4.24 -7.23 6.44
CA LEU A 91 -5.10 -6.59 5.45
C LEU A 91 -4.84 -5.09 5.41
N ILE A 92 -4.57 -4.57 4.21
CA ILE A 92 -4.36 -3.14 3.97
C ILE A 92 -5.66 -2.55 3.45
N HIS A 93 -6.30 -1.75 4.28
CA HIS A 93 -7.54 -1.04 3.95
C HIS A 93 -7.22 0.39 3.55
N ILE A 94 -7.93 0.89 2.55
CA ILE A 94 -7.79 2.29 2.12
C ILE A 94 -9.14 2.98 2.18
N ASN A 95 -9.08 4.31 2.37
CA ASN A 95 -10.27 5.15 2.35
C ASN A 95 -9.86 6.53 1.85
N LYS A 96 -10.51 7.00 0.79
CA LYS A 96 -10.24 8.34 0.27
C LYS A 96 -11.04 9.37 1.07
N PRO A 97 -10.52 10.62 1.20
CA PRO A 97 -11.28 11.68 1.83
C PRO A 97 -12.62 11.91 1.11
N SER A 98 -13.67 12.22 1.85
CA SER A 98 -15.00 12.47 1.30
C SER A 98 -15.04 13.66 0.34
N THR A 99 -14.08 14.57 0.45
CA THR A 99 -13.95 15.74 -0.42
C THR A 99 -13.28 15.40 -1.76
N TYR A 100 -12.65 14.24 -1.88
CA TYR A 100 -12.03 13.79 -3.12
C TYR A 100 -13.05 12.97 -3.90
N THR A 101 -13.59 13.55 -4.98
CA THR A 101 -14.71 12.96 -5.73
C THR A 101 -14.29 12.24 -7.01
N ASP A 102 -13.02 12.33 -7.40
CA ASP A 102 -12.51 11.64 -8.59
C ASP A 102 -12.56 10.13 -8.41
N ASP A 103 -12.79 9.43 -9.53
CA ASP A 103 -12.66 7.99 -9.60
C ASP A 103 -11.18 7.61 -9.41
N LEU A 104 -10.93 6.52 -8.69
CA LEU A 104 -9.58 6.03 -8.47
C LEU A 104 -8.99 5.26 -9.65
N THR A 105 -9.79 4.87 -10.63
CA THR A 105 -9.31 4.10 -11.79
C THR A 105 -8.17 4.84 -12.48
N ASN A 106 -7.08 4.13 -12.75
CA ASN A 106 -5.83 4.62 -13.32
C ASN A 106 -5.05 5.58 -12.41
N LYS A 107 -5.49 5.79 -11.18
CA LYS A 107 -4.71 6.54 -10.20
C LYS A 107 -3.62 5.64 -9.60
N HIS A 108 -2.55 6.30 -9.15
CA HIS A 108 -1.46 5.65 -8.45
C HIS A 108 -1.59 5.86 -6.96
N ILE A 109 -1.34 4.80 -6.19
CA ILE A 109 -1.38 4.81 -4.74
C ILE A 109 0.02 4.57 -4.22
N SER A 110 0.48 5.42 -3.32
CA SER A 110 1.77 5.26 -2.65
C SER A 110 1.56 5.07 -1.16
N ILE A 111 2.11 4.00 -0.60
CA ILE A 111 2.01 3.66 0.81
C ILE A 111 3.42 3.39 1.34
N ASN A 112 3.80 4.12 2.38
CA ASN A 112 5.00 3.80 3.16
C ASN A 112 4.60 3.62 4.61
N ALA A 113 4.84 2.44 5.16
CA ALA A 113 4.42 2.08 6.50
C ALA A 113 5.62 1.58 7.32
N VAL A 114 5.69 2.01 8.57
CA VAL A 114 6.65 1.49 9.55
C VAL A 114 5.87 0.98 10.74
N TYR A 115 6.14 -0.25 11.15
CA TYR A 115 5.41 -0.86 12.26
C TYR A 115 6.29 -1.89 12.97
N LEU A 116 5.80 -2.36 14.11
CA LEU A 116 6.40 -3.49 14.83
C LEU A 116 5.68 -4.78 14.43
N SER A 117 6.47 -5.77 14.12
CA SER A 117 5.98 -7.12 13.82
C SER A 117 5.92 -7.98 15.07
#